data_60096aecbcafc380c211d0941cb3034b
#
_entry.id   60096aecbcafc380c211d0941cb3034b
#
_cell.length_a   1.000
_cell.length_b   1.000
_cell.length_c   1.000
_cell.angle_alpha   90.00
_cell.angle_beta   90.00
_cell.angle_gamma   90.00
#
_symmetry.space_group_name_H-M   'P 1'
#
loop_
_entity.id
_entity.type
_entity.pdbx_description
1 polymer ?
#
loop_
_entity_poly.entity_id
_entity_poly.type
_entity_poly.pdbx_seq_one_letter_code
_entity_poly.pdbx_strand_id
1 'polypeptide(L)'
;EYNIVEKTPYGKDVLKMLADACKKHDMKLFFYYSQLDWFRDDYYPRGRTGNGISGRGQGEWNNYIRFMKAQLTELLTNYGEIGGIWFDGHWDQKEWDGKRFGALKVDWHYDELYGMIHELQPQALIGNNHHLGVLPGEDFQMFEKDLPGKNTTGWGTDADQIGEVPLEVCETINGSWGFNLQDRKHKSKKELIQYLIKAAGYGSNLLLNVGPMPN
;
A
#
# COMPACT_ATOMS: atom_id res chain seq x y z
N GLU A 1 17.37 -0.30 14.55
CA GLU A 1 15.98 -0.06 14.12
C GLU A 1 15.01 -1.04 14.76
N TYR A 2 13.71 -0.71 14.78
CA TYR A 2 12.70 -1.61 15.33
C TYR A 2 12.31 -2.64 14.28
N ASN A 3 12.47 -3.92 14.59
CA ASN A 3 11.98 -5.03 13.78
C ASN A 3 11.50 -6.18 14.67
N ILE A 4 10.67 -7.05 14.11
CA ILE A 4 10.01 -8.12 14.87
C ILE A 4 10.99 -9.17 15.39
N VAL A 5 12.11 -9.39 14.70
CA VAL A 5 13.11 -10.41 15.07
C VAL A 5 13.90 -9.98 16.31
N GLU A 6 14.41 -8.72 16.30
CA GLU A 6 15.33 -8.25 17.32
C GLU A 6 14.64 -7.58 18.51
N LYS A 7 13.46 -6.98 18.27
CA LYS A 7 12.80 -6.10 19.25
C LYS A 7 11.51 -6.65 19.83
N THR A 8 11.14 -7.89 19.47
CA THR A 8 9.97 -8.55 20.06
C THR A 8 10.35 -9.93 20.63
N PRO A 9 9.58 -10.43 21.62
CA PRO A 9 9.79 -11.79 22.15
C PRO A 9 9.57 -12.90 21.13
N TYR A 10 8.91 -12.60 20.02
CA TYR A 10 8.63 -13.59 18.97
C TYR A 10 9.90 -14.06 18.26
N GLY A 11 10.85 -13.17 17.98
CA GLY A 11 12.21 -13.47 17.52
C GLY A 11 12.31 -14.22 16.19
N LYS A 12 11.25 -14.22 15.36
CA LYS A 12 11.23 -14.94 14.08
C LYS A 12 10.87 -13.99 12.94
N ASP A 13 11.44 -14.28 11.78
CA ASP A 13 11.13 -13.57 10.54
C ASP A 13 9.78 -14.03 9.99
N VAL A 14 8.73 -13.25 10.27
CA VAL A 14 7.36 -13.56 9.83
C VAL A 14 7.19 -13.44 8.31
N LEU A 15 7.96 -12.58 7.65
CA LEU A 15 7.91 -12.44 6.20
C LEU A 15 8.50 -13.67 5.51
N LYS A 16 9.59 -14.20 6.05
CA LYS A 16 10.19 -15.45 5.56
C LYS A 16 9.23 -16.63 5.73
N MET A 17 8.58 -16.73 6.89
CA MET A 17 7.59 -17.77 7.15
C MET A 17 6.41 -17.67 6.18
N LEU A 18 5.92 -16.44 5.90
CA LEU A 18 4.82 -16.21 4.96
C LEU A 18 5.24 -16.53 3.53
N ALA A 19 6.43 -16.09 3.09
CA ALA A 19 6.95 -16.36 1.75
C ALA A 19 7.09 -17.87 1.50
N ASP A 20 7.63 -18.61 2.47
CA ASP A 20 7.75 -20.07 2.38
C ASP A 20 6.37 -20.76 2.33
N ALA A 21 5.40 -20.27 3.10
CA ALA A 21 4.03 -20.79 3.06
C ALA A 21 3.35 -20.49 1.72
N CYS A 22 3.47 -19.27 1.20
CA CYS A 22 2.94 -18.91 -0.12
C CYS A 22 3.53 -19.78 -1.22
N LYS A 23 4.85 -19.96 -1.22
CA LYS A 23 5.52 -20.84 -2.18
C LYS A 23 5.03 -22.29 -2.09
N LYS A 24 4.88 -22.81 -0.85
CA LYS A 24 4.38 -24.17 -0.61
C LYS A 24 2.97 -24.41 -1.16
N HIS A 25 2.14 -23.37 -1.15
CA HIS A 25 0.73 -23.44 -1.55
C HIS A 25 0.46 -22.82 -2.93
N ASP A 26 1.51 -22.56 -3.72
CA ASP A 26 1.42 -21.94 -5.06
C ASP A 26 0.62 -20.63 -5.05
N MET A 27 0.83 -19.80 -4.03
CA MET A 27 0.23 -18.49 -3.88
C MET A 27 1.24 -17.40 -4.21
N LYS A 28 0.83 -16.42 -4.99
CA LYS A 28 1.66 -15.23 -5.27
C LYS A 28 1.62 -14.28 -4.07
N LEU A 29 2.80 -13.93 -3.56
CA LEU A 29 2.94 -13.00 -2.44
C LEU A 29 3.12 -11.58 -2.95
N PHE A 30 2.27 -10.67 -2.49
CA PHE A 30 2.45 -9.23 -2.63
C PHE A 30 2.75 -8.60 -1.27
N PHE A 31 3.66 -7.65 -1.25
CA PHE A 31 3.90 -6.87 -0.03
C PHE A 31 3.17 -5.54 -0.09
N TYR A 32 2.37 -5.25 0.93
CA TYR A 32 1.92 -3.89 1.21
C TYR A 32 3.11 -3.10 1.77
N TYR A 33 3.43 -2.00 1.10
CA TYR A 33 4.51 -1.11 1.51
C TYR A 33 3.97 0.27 1.85
N SER A 34 3.93 0.58 3.15
CA SER A 34 3.59 1.92 3.61
C SER A 34 4.71 2.90 3.27
N GLN A 35 4.41 3.88 2.43
CA GLN A 35 5.36 4.93 2.06
C GLN A 35 5.56 5.94 3.19
N LEU A 36 4.64 6.02 4.13
CA LEU A 36 4.74 6.90 5.28
C LEU A 36 5.33 6.17 6.49
N ASP A 37 6.16 6.88 7.25
CA ASP A 37 6.70 6.40 8.51
C ASP A 37 6.55 7.50 9.58
N TRP A 38 5.63 7.28 10.50
CA TRP A 38 5.36 8.25 11.55
C TRP A 38 6.48 8.36 12.58
N PHE A 39 7.37 7.41 12.63
CA PHE A 39 8.39 7.34 13.69
C PHE A 39 9.77 7.79 13.22
N ARG A 40 10.10 7.63 11.95
CA ARG A 40 11.43 7.93 11.43
C ARG A 40 11.66 9.44 11.29
N ASP A 41 12.83 9.91 11.76
CA ASP A 41 13.20 11.31 11.67
C ASP A 41 13.33 11.82 10.23
N ASP A 42 13.90 11.00 9.35
CA ASP A 42 14.10 11.33 7.93
C ASP A 42 12.80 11.46 7.13
N TYR A 43 11.65 10.96 7.66
CA TYR A 43 10.33 11.26 7.08
C TYR A 43 9.97 12.72 7.37
N TYR A 44 10.66 13.61 6.68
CA TYR A 44 10.58 15.06 6.87
C TYR A 44 10.65 15.79 5.50
N PRO A 45 9.76 16.77 5.20
CA PRO A 45 8.76 17.37 6.10
C PRO A 45 7.70 16.38 6.55
N ARG A 46 7.11 16.61 7.72
CA ARG A 46 6.07 15.74 8.27
C ARG A 46 4.84 15.71 7.40
N GLY A 47 4.26 14.53 7.26
CA GLY A 47 3.01 14.31 6.56
C GLY A 47 1.79 14.89 7.28
N ARG A 48 0.61 14.64 6.73
CA ARG A 48 -0.67 15.04 7.34
C ARG A 48 -1.01 14.24 8.58
N THR A 49 -0.52 13.02 8.65
CA THR A 49 -0.85 12.05 9.71
C THR A 49 0.34 11.84 10.66
N GLY A 50 0.12 11.13 11.77
CA GLY A 50 1.16 10.84 12.76
C GLY A 50 1.69 12.03 13.53
N ASN A 51 1.03 13.19 13.47
CA ASN A 51 1.50 14.43 14.10
C ASN A 51 1.51 14.39 15.63
N GLY A 52 0.77 13.49 16.25
CA GLY A 52 0.75 13.27 17.69
C GLY A 52 1.94 12.50 18.26
N ILE A 53 2.82 11.96 17.43
CA ILE A 53 4.01 11.24 17.88
C ILE A 53 5.07 12.23 18.29
N SER A 54 5.43 12.22 19.57
CA SER A 54 6.45 13.10 20.15
C SER A 54 7.86 12.52 19.96
N GLY A 55 8.88 13.38 20.17
CA GLY A 55 10.29 12.96 20.21
C GLY A 55 10.95 12.75 18.87
N ARG A 56 10.27 13.06 17.77
CA ARG A 56 10.87 12.99 16.42
C ARG A 56 11.70 14.24 16.14
N GLY A 57 12.88 14.01 15.58
CA GLY A 57 13.74 15.09 15.07
C GLY A 57 13.29 15.62 13.70
N GLN A 58 14.17 16.38 13.10
CA GLN A 58 14.11 16.80 11.71
C GLN A 58 15.24 16.07 10.99
N GLY A 59 14.89 15.32 9.96
CA GLY A 59 15.84 14.58 9.12
C GLY A 59 15.83 15.08 7.69
N GLU A 60 16.44 14.31 6.81
CA GLU A 60 16.63 14.63 5.41
C GLU A 60 15.84 13.68 4.52
N TRP A 61 14.98 14.23 3.64
CA TRP A 61 14.14 13.43 2.76
C TRP A 61 14.92 12.42 1.90
N ASN A 62 16.06 12.79 1.38
CA ASN A 62 16.90 11.88 0.60
C ASN A 62 17.43 10.70 1.42
N ASN A 63 17.56 10.83 2.76
CA ASN A 63 17.89 9.70 3.63
C ASN A 63 16.69 8.77 3.74
N TYR A 64 15.47 9.32 3.77
CA TYR A 64 14.24 8.53 3.76
C TYR A 64 14.10 7.72 2.47
N ILE A 65 14.34 8.32 1.31
CA ILE A 65 14.32 7.62 0.02
C ILE A 65 15.38 6.49 -0.01
N ARG A 66 16.60 6.75 0.49
CA ARG A 66 17.63 5.69 0.60
C ARG A 66 17.18 4.54 1.53
N PHE A 67 16.50 4.87 2.61
CA PHE A 67 15.94 3.87 3.51
C PHE A 67 14.84 3.03 2.83
N MET A 68 13.91 3.66 2.12
CA MET A 68 12.89 2.95 1.32
C MET A 68 13.54 2.01 0.30
N LYS A 69 14.52 2.48 -0.45
CA LYS A 69 15.27 1.65 -1.42
C LYS A 69 15.92 0.44 -0.74
N ALA A 70 16.54 0.63 0.42
CA ALA A 70 17.17 -0.46 1.17
C ALA A 70 16.13 -1.50 1.63
N GLN A 71 14.99 -1.07 2.17
CA GLN A 71 13.91 -1.99 2.57
C GLN A 71 13.31 -2.74 1.38
N LEU A 72 13.03 -2.04 0.28
CA LEU A 72 12.51 -2.68 -0.94
C LEU A 72 13.51 -3.68 -1.53
N THR A 73 14.81 -3.35 -1.54
CA THR A 73 15.86 -4.28 -1.94
C THR A 73 15.85 -5.53 -1.06
N GLU A 74 15.74 -5.37 0.26
CA GLU A 74 15.64 -6.48 1.20
C GLU A 74 14.41 -7.36 0.92
N LEU A 75 13.24 -6.76 0.72
CA LEU A 75 12.01 -7.48 0.38
C LEU A 75 12.11 -8.26 -0.93
N LEU A 76 12.79 -7.71 -1.93
CA LEU A 76 12.91 -8.30 -3.26
C LEU A 76 14.08 -9.30 -3.40
N THR A 77 14.99 -9.34 -2.44
CA THR A 77 16.18 -10.24 -2.54
C THR A 77 16.17 -11.38 -1.51
N ASN A 78 15.50 -11.22 -0.36
CA ASN A 78 15.61 -12.18 0.74
C ASN A 78 14.43 -13.19 0.81
N TYR A 79 13.35 -12.95 0.10
CA TYR A 79 12.10 -13.72 0.25
C TYR A 79 11.71 -14.54 -0.99
N GLY A 80 12.61 -14.63 -1.97
CA GLY A 80 12.38 -15.35 -3.22
C GLY A 80 11.55 -14.54 -4.23
N GLU A 81 10.84 -15.21 -5.11
CA GLU A 81 10.00 -14.56 -6.13
C GLU A 81 8.78 -13.91 -5.48
N ILE A 82 8.65 -12.59 -5.70
CA ILE A 82 7.55 -11.76 -5.19
C ILE A 82 6.60 -11.44 -6.35
N GLY A 83 5.29 -11.56 -6.11
CA GLY A 83 4.26 -11.20 -7.09
C GLY A 83 4.18 -9.70 -7.36
N GLY A 84 4.45 -8.87 -6.35
CA GLY A 84 4.47 -7.43 -6.52
C GLY A 84 4.54 -6.63 -5.23
N ILE A 85 4.58 -5.32 -5.39
CA ILE A 85 4.57 -4.33 -4.30
C ILE A 85 3.30 -3.47 -4.42
N TRP A 86 2.57 -3.39 -3.34
CA TRP A 86 1.38 -2.57 -3.16
C TRP A 86 1.73 -1.34 -2.32
N PHE A 87 1.98 -0.20 -2.96
CA PHE A 87 2.34 1.05 -2.29
C PHE A 87 1.12 1.78 -1.75
N ASP A 88 1.28 2.42 -0.60
CA ASP A 88 0.28 3.31 -0.02
C ASP A 88 0.95 4.42 0.81
N GLY A 89 0.32 5.61 0.83
CA GLY A 89 0.78 6.72 1.66
C GLY A 89 1.25 7.97 0.92
N HIS A 90 1.27 7.95 -0.41
CA HIS A 90 1.58 9.13 -1.24
C HIS A 90 0.82 10.38 -0.78
N TRP A 91 -0.47 10.23 -0.50
CA TRP A 91 -1.38 11.27 -0.07
C TRP A 91 -0.97 11.97 1.23
N ASP A 92 -0.14 11.35 2.07
CA ASP A 92 0.29 11.92 3.34
C ASP A 92 1.21 13.13 3.16
N GLN A 93 1.96 13.18 2.07
CA GLN A 93 2.86 14.27 1.71
C GLN A 93 2.21 15.36 0.82
N LYS A 94 0.92 15.28 0.54
CA LYS A 94 0.20 16.38 -0.12
C LYS A 94 -0.12 17.48 0.89
N GLU A 95 -0.03 18.72 0.42
CA GLU A 95 -0.57 19.85 1.17
C GLU A 95 -2.08 19.68 1.40
N TRP A 96 -2.57 20.24 2.49
CA TRP A 96 -3.98 20.22 2.84
C TRP A 96 -4.42 21.57 3.39
N ASP A 97 -5.31 22.25 2.71
CA ASP A 97 -5.83 23.58 3.10
C ASP A 97 -7.10 23.52 3.95
N GLY A 98 -7.51 22.32 4.38
CA GLY A 98 -8.75 22.09 5.13
C GLY A 98 -9.94 21.71 4.24
N LYS A 99 -9.81 21.79 2.91
CA LYS A 99 -10.88 21.51 1.96
C LYS A 99 -10.44 20.62 0.79
N ARG A 100 -9.20 20.78 0.32
CA ARG A 100 -8.66 20.06 -0.85
C ARG A 100 -7.18 19.75 -0.68
N PHE A 101 -6.74 18.76 -1.42
CA PHE A 101 -5.32 18.44 -1.53
C PHE A 101 -4.63 19.40 -2.50
N GLY A 102 -3.47 19.88 -2.10
CA GLY A 102 -2.55 20.71 -2.88
C GLY A 102 -1.40 19.90 -3.50
N ALA A 103 -0.29 20.60 -3.73
CA ALA A 103 0.93 20.01 -4.26
C ALA A 103 1.57 18.99 -3.31
N LEU A 104 2.42 18.14 -3.85
CA LEU A 104 3.33 17.34 -3.05
C LEU A 104 4.41 18.23 -2.41
N LYS A 105 4.73 17.95 -1.16
CA LYS A 105 5.81 18.61 -0.44
C LYS A 105 7.20 18.03 -0.74
N VAL A 106 7.23 16.85 -1.33
CA VAL A 106 8.45 16.04 -1.56
C VAL A 106 8.42 15.35 -2.92
N ASP A 107 9.58 14.97 -3.43
CA ASP A 107 9.71 14.04 -4.54
C ASP A 107 9.87 12.62 -3.99
N TRP A 108 9.00 11.69 -4.42
CA TRP A 108 9.05 10.28 -4.06
C TRP A 108 10.07 9.48 -4.88
N HIS A 109 10.62 10.06 -5.93
CA HIS A 109 11.54 9.38 -6.86
C HIS A 109 10.98 8.06 -7.41
N TYR A 110 9.71 8.07 -7.85
CA TYR A 110 9.04 6.84 -8.31
C TYR A 110 9.73 6.18 -9.50
N ASP A 111 10.27 6.95 -10.43
CA ASP A 111 11.05 6.45 -11.56
C ASP A 111 12.22 5.58 -11.09
N GLU A 112 12.96 6.02 -10.10
CA GLU A 112 14.08 5.27 -9.52
C GLU A 112 13.59 4.06 -8.67
N LEU A 113 12.52 4.23 -7.89
CA LEU A 113 11.97 3.15 -7.05
C LEU A 113 11.38 2.03 -7.91
N TYR A 114 10.55 2.38 -8.89
CA TYR A 114 9.90 1.41 -9.77
C TYR A 114 10.91 0.74 -10.70
N GLY A 115 11.86 1.52 -11.26
CA GLY A 115 12.96 0.98 -12.04
C GLY A 115 13.80 -0.03 -11.28
N MET A 116 14.15 0.26 -10.03
CA MET A 116 14.88 -0.67 -9.15
C MET A 116 14.09 -1.96 -8.88
N ILE A 117 12.78 -1.87 -8.66
CA ILE A 117 11.93 -3.05 -8.41
C ILE A 117 11.93 -3.95 -9.64
N HIS A 118 11.68 -3.40 -10.83
CA HIS A 118 11.69 -4.17 -12.08
C HIS A 118 13.08 -4.68 -12.48
N GLU A 119 14.16 -3.99 -12.10
CA GLU A 119 15.52 -4.47 -12.29
C GLU A 119 15.80 -5.69 -11.40
N LEU A 120 15.40 -5.66 -10.13
CA LEU A 120 15.60 -6.76 -9.18
C LEU A 120 14.69 -7.95 -9.45
N GLN A 121 13.44 -7.70 -9.80
CA GLN A 121 12.43 -8.72 -10.11
C GLN A 121 11.51 -8.26 -11.25
N PRO A 122 11.87 -8.52 -12.52
CA PRO A 122 11.11 -8.03 -13.69
C PRO A 122 9.64 -8.48 -13.75
N GLN A 123 9.30 -9.55 -13.05
CA GLN A 123 7.92 -10.09 -12.98
C GLN A 123 7.10 -9.48 -11.84
N ALA A 124 7.72 -8.74 -10.91
CA ALA A 124 7.01 -8.13 -9.78
C ALA A 124 6.15 -6.96 -10.26
N LEU A 125 4.86 -7.02 -9.99
CA LEU A 125 3.91 -5.98 -10.39
C LEU A 125 3.90 -4.83 -9.38
N ILE A 126 3.77 -3.61 -9.87
CA ILE A 126 3.74 -2.40 -9.06
C ILE A 126 2.39 -1.73 -9.17
N GLY A 127 1.75 -1.49 -8.02
CA GLY A 127 0.61 -0.61 -7.91
C GLY A 127 0.77 0.36 -6.73
N ASN A 128 0.17 1.54 -6.83
CA ASN A 128 0.28 2.57 -5.80
C ASN A 128 -1.08 3.22 -5.54
N ASN A 129 -1.53 3.17 -4.30
CA ASN A 129 -2.80 3.76 -3.86
C ASN A 129 -2.68 5.29 -3.65
N HIS A 130 -2.25 6.00 -4.67
CA HIS A 130 -2.05 7.46 -4.63
C HIS A 130 -3.28 8.27 -5.05
N HIS A 131 -4.33 7.61 -5.53
CA HIS A 131 -5.58 8.23 -6.00
C HIS A 131 -5.39 9.21 -7.18
N LEU A 132 -4.48 8.88 -8.09
CA LEU A 132 -4.19 9.62 -9.33
C LEU A 132 -4.39 8.71 -10.54
N GLY A 133 -4.24 9.26 -11.73
CA GLY A 133 -4.01 8.48 -12.94
C GLY A 133 -2.70 7.68 -12.85
N VAL A 134 -2.54 6.69 -13.71
CA VAL A 134 -1.37 5.79 -13.73
C VAL A 134 -0.08 6.59 -13.91
N LEU A 135 0.90 6.33 -13.06
CA LEU A 135 2.24 6.89 -13.19
C LEU A 135 3.15 5.93 -14.00
N PRO A 136 4.19 6.46 -14.67
CA PRO A 136 5.14 5.63 -15.40
C PRO A 136 5.78 4.56 -14.49
N GLY A 137 5.77 3.31 -14.96
CA GLY A 137 6.32 2.17 -14.21
C GLY A 137 5.32 1.45 -13.31
N GLU A 138 4.07 1.88 -13.25
CA GLU A 138 3.00 1.13 -12.60
C GLU A 138 2.39 0.10 -13.55
N ASP A 139 2.13 -1.10 -13.01
CA ASP A 139 1.60 -2.24 -13.77
C ASP A 139 0.08 -2.38 -13.63
N PHE A 140 -0.50 -1.78 -12.60
CA PHE A 140 -1.95 -1.74 -12.39
C PHE A 140 -2.37 -0.50 -11.61
N GLN A 141 -3.58 -0.04 -11.86
CA GLN A 141 -4.17 1.12 -11.19
C GLN A 141 -5.10 0.70 -10.06
N MET A 142 -5.02 1.38 -8.93
CA MET A 142 -5.74 1.04 -7.71
C MET A 142 -6.89 2.02 -7.41
N PHE A 143 -7.96 1.45 -6.85
CA PHE A 143 -9.14 2.18 -6.38
C PHE A 143 -9.51 1.68 -4.98
N GLU A 144 -9.60 2.57 -4.02
CA GLU A 144 -9.94 2.22 -2.64
C GLU A 144 -11.42 2.43 -2.36
N LYS A 145 -12.14 1.34 -2.04
CA LYS A 145 -13.58 1.32 -1.70
C LYS A 145 -14.53 1.82 -2.79
N ASP A 146 -14.04 2.58 -3.74
CA ASP A 146 -14.79 3.01 -4.92
C ASP A 146 -14.51 2.12 -6.13
N LEU A 147 -15.51 1.86 -6.93
CA LEU A 147 -15.32 1.21 -8.23
C LEU A 147 -14.62 2.17 -9.20
N PRO A 148 -13.87 1.67 -10.19
CA PRO A 148 -13.18 2.51 -11.17
C PRO A 148 -14.07 3.61 -11.75
N GLY A 149 -13.61 4.85 -11.69
CA GLY A 149 -14.35 6.02 -12.17
C GLY A 149 -15.56 6.44 -11.31
N LYS A 150 -15.72 5.86 -10.13
CA LYS A 150 -16.70 6.30 -9.12
C LYS A 150 -15.95 6.97 -7.97
N ASN A 151 -16.17 8.26 -7.81
CA ASN A 151 -15.56 9.02 -6.72
C ASN A 151 -16.59 9.36 -5.66
N THR A 152 -17.15 8.32 -5.01
CA THR A 152 -18.21 8.49 -3.99
C THR A 152 -17.62 8.80 -2.61
N THR A 153 -16.36 8.44 -2.38
CA THR A 153 -15.62 8.75 -1.16
C THR A 153 -15.06 10.17 -1.13
N GLY A 154 -14.95 10.80 -2.30
CA GLY A 154 -14.39 12.15 -2.45
C GLY A 154 -12.87 12.22 -2.57
N TRP A 155 -12.19 11.08 -2.52
CA TRP A 155 -10.75 10.97 -2.78
C TRP A 155 -10.42 9.96 -3.89
N GLY A 156 -11.42 9.37 -4.51
CA GLY A 156 -11.24 8.43 -5.61
C GLY A 156 -10.73 9.11 -6.89
N THR A 157 -10.29 8.29 -7.83
CA THR A 157 -9.84 8.72 -9.16
C THR A 157 -11.04 8.89 -10.08
N ASP A 158 -11.13 10.00 -10.77
CA ASP A 158 -12.21 10.28 -11.70
C ASP A 158 -12.12 9.42 -12.99
N ALA A 159 -13.23 9.30 -13.71
CA ALA A 159 -13.33 8.41 -14.86
C ALA A 159 -12.38 8.75 -16.02
N ASP A 160 -12.03 10.01 -16.20
CA ASP A 160 -11.09 10.50 -17.20
C ASP A 160 -9.62 10.25 -16.84
N GLN A 161 -9.36 9.76 -15.64
CA GLN A 161 -8.03 9.42 -15.13
C GLN A 161 -7.78 7.89 -15.13
N ILE A 162 -8.71 7.08 -15.64
CA ILE A 162 -8.52 5.64 -15.76
C ILE A 162 -7.54 5.37 -16.90
N GLY A 163 -6.41 4.69 -16.57
CA GLY A 163 -5.38 4.31 -17.53
C GLY A 163 -5.69 3.02 -18.30
N GLU A 164 -4.81 2.68 -19.22
CA GLU A 164 -4.90 1.46 -20.05
C GLU A 164 -4.17 0.26 -19.41
N VAL A 165 -4.07 0.22 -18.09
CA VAL A 165 -3.46 -0.88 -17.34
C VAL A 165 -4.54 -1.69 -16.62
N PRO A 166 -4.26 -2.92 -16.15
CA PRO A 166 -5.17 -3.66 -15.28
C PRO A 166 -5.64 -2.82 -14.10
N LEU A 167 -6.90 -3.00 -13.69
CA LEU A 167 -7.51 -2.26 -12.60
C LEU A 167 -7.70 -3.16 -11.38
N GLU A 168 -7.48 -2.62 -10.19
CA GLU A 168 -7.76 -3.29 -8.93
C GLU A 168 -8.56 -2.39 -8.01
N VAL A 169 -9.64 -2.90 -7.45
CA VAL A 169 -10.34 -2.24 -6.34
C VAL A 169 -10.07 -2.99 -5.05
N CYS A 170 -9.71 -2.29 -3.99
CA CYS A 170 -9.58 -2.88 -2.66
C CYS A 170 -10.76 -2.51 -1.76
N GLU A 171 -11.24 -3.50 -1.03
CA GLU A 171 -12.32 -3.36 -0.05
C GLU A 171 -12.05 -4.27 1.15
N THR A 172 -12.62 -3.95 2.31
CA THR A 172 -12.52 -4.80 3.50
C THR A 172 -13.86 -5.41 3.87
N ILE A 173 -13.83 -6.59 4.52
CA ILE A 173 -15.05 -7.30 4.96
C ILE A 173 -15.85 -6.54 6.02
N ASN A 174 -15.25 -5.58 6.71
CA ASN A 174 -15.84 -4.77 7.76
C ASN A 174 -15.46 -3.28 7.57
N GLY A 175 -15.40 -2.48 8.63
CA GLY A 175 -15.04 -1.06 8.55
C GLY A 175 -13.54 -0.80 8.66
N SER A 176 -12.81 -1.70 9.33
CA SER A 176 -11.39 -1.55 9.64
C SER A 176 -10.53 -2.41 8.70
N TRP A 177 -9.37 -1.89 8.28
CA TRP A 177 -8.40 -2.66 7.50
C TRP A 177 -7.68 -3.72 8.35
N GLY A 178 -7.27 -3.37 9.55
CA GLY A 178 -6.68 -4.29 10.51
C GLY A 178 -7.71 -4.88 11.47
N PHE A 179 -7.26 -5.80 12.34
CA PHE A 179 -8.09 -6.34 13.40
C PHE A 179 -8.52 -5.25 14.39
N ASN A 180 -9.83 -5.17 14.65
CA ASN A 180 -10.42 -4.22 15.59
C ASN A 180 -11.55 -4.89 16.36
N LEU A 181 -11.37 -5.05 17.67
CA LEU A 181 -12.35 -5.66 18.58
C LEU A 181 -13.73 -4.97 18.58
N GLN A 182 -13.74 -3.66 18.31
CA GLN A 182 -14.96 -2.85 18.32
C GLN A 182 -15.72 -2.91 16.99
N ASP A 183 -15.03 -3.26 15.90
CA ASP A 183 -15.62 -3.35 14.57
C ASP A 183 -16.20 -4.74 14.30
N ARG A 184 -17.47 -4.89 14.68
CA ARG A 184 -18.21 -6.14 14.55
C ARG A 184 -19.19 -6.17 13.38
N LYS A 185 -19.25 -5.10 12.59
CA LYS A 185 -20.16 -4.99 11.43
C LYS A 185 -19.48 -5.53 10.18
N HIS A 186 -19.66 -6.82 9.94
CA HIS A 186 -19.17 -7.45 8.73
C HIS A 186 -20.18 -7.35 7.61
N LYS A 187 -19.71 -7.13 6.39
CA LYS A 187 -20.52 -7.23 5.18
C LYS A 187 -21.08 -8.65 5.06
N SER A 188 -22.32 -8.76 4.69
CA SER A 188 -22.96 -10.07 4.44
C SER A 188 -22.33 -10.74 3.20
N LYS A 189 -22.45 -12.07 3.12
CA LYS A 189 -22.05 -12.83 1.93
C LYS A 189 -22.66 -12.27 0.64
N LYS A 190 -23.93 -11.84 0.69
CA LYS A 190 -24.62 -11.23 -0.46
C LYS A 190 -23.95 -9.93 -0.90
N GLU A 191 -23.63 -9.04 0.03
CA GLU A 191 -22.93 -7.76 -0.27
C GLU A 191 -21.57 -8.01 -0.88
N LEU A 192 -20.79 -8.94 -0.34
CA LEU A 192 -19.44 -9.27 -0.86
C LEU A 192 -19.51 -9.86 -2.27
N ILE A 193 -20.46 -10.78 -2.54
CA ILE A 193 -20.66 -11.34 -3.88
C ILE A 193 -21.12 -10.25 -4.85
N GLN A 194 -22.03 -9.37 -4.45
CA GLN A 194 -22.49 -8.27 -5.28
C GLN A 194 -21.35 -7.29 -5.59
N TYR A 195 -20.46 -7.04 -4.62
CA TYR A 195 -19.32 -6.18 -4.82
C TYR A 195 -18.31 -6.78 -5.80
N LEU A 196 -18.03 -8.09 -5.67
CA LEU A 196 -17.18 -8.83 -6.62
C LEU A 196 -17.72 -8.77 -8.05
N ILE A 197 -19.04 -9.00 -8.23
CA ILE A 197 -19.68 -8.93 -9.55
C ILE A 197 -19.59 -7.51 -10.13
N LYS A 198 -19.78 -6.49 -9.30
CA LYS A 198 -19.64 -5.10 -9.72
C LYS A 198 -18.21 -4.78 -10.13
N ALA A 199 -17.21 -5.17 -9.31
CA ALA A 199 -15.81 -4.98 -9.64
C ALA A 199 -15.47 -5.60 -11.01
N ALA A 200 -15.86 -6.86 -11.23
CA ALA A 200 -15.68 -7.53 -12.51
C ALA A 200 -16.41 -6.80 -13.66
N GLY A 201 -17.62 -6.28 -13.41
CA GLY A 201 -18.39 -5.49 -14.40
C GLY A 201 -17.71 -4.18 -14.78
N TYR A 202 -16.83 -3.64 -13.95
CA TYR A 202 -15.97 -2.49 -14.24
C TYR A 202 -14.58 -2.87 -14.78
N GLY A 203 -14.38 -4.17 -15.11
CA GLY A 203 -13.08 -4.65 -15.60
C GLY A 203 -11.99 -4.68 -14.54
N SER A 204 -12.36 -4.69 -13.26
CA SER A 204 -11.44 -4.58 -12.14
C SER A 204 -11.30 -5.90 -11.37
N ASN A 205 -10.08 -6.23 -10.96
CA ASN A 205 -9.82 -7.22 -9.92
C ASN A 205 -10.36 -6.73 -8.57
N LEU A 206 -10.72 -7.65 -7.67
CA LEU A 206 -11.10 -7.34 -6.29
C LEU A 206 -10.06 -7.87 -5.31
N LEU A 207 -9.38 -6.98 -4.62
CA LEU A 207 -8.60 -7.26 -3.42
C LEU A 207 -9.51 -7.17 -2.20
N LEU A 208 -9.94 -8.30 -1.66
CA LEU A 208 -10.78 -8.35 -0.45
C LEU A 208 -9.92 -8.53 0.79
N ASN A 209 -9.82 -7.46 1.58
CA ASN A 209 -9.05 -7.46 2.81
C ASN A 209 -9.80 -8.13 3.96
N VAL A 210 -9.06 -8.87 4.76
CA VAL A 210 -9.49 -9.42 6.04
C VAL A 210 -8.50 -9.01 7.14
N GLY A 211 -9.00 -8.62 8.31
CA GLY A 211 -8.17 -8.35 9.50
C GLY A 211 -8.22 -9.56 10.44
N PRO A 212 -7.27 -10.52 10.34
CA PRO A 212 -7.30 -11.72 11.17
C PRO A 212 -7.12 -11.40 12.65
N MET A 213 -7.79 -12.18 13.49
CA MET A 213 -7.59 -12.10 14.94
C MET A 213 -6.17 -12.59 15.31
N PRO A 214 -5.51 -11.94 16.27
CA PRO A 214 -4.32 -12.52 16.89
C PRO A 214 -4.74 -13.76 17.70
N ASN A 215 -4.10 -14.89 17.45
CA ASN A 215 -4.29 -16.14 18.21
C ASN A 215 -3.19 -16.29 19.23
#